data_092a71fb6f317da97c98b774dcc36481
#
_entry.id   092a71fb6f317da97c98b774dcc36481
#
_cell.length_a   1.000
_cell.length_b   1.000
_cell.length_c   1.000
_cell.angle_alpha   90.00
_cell.angle_beta   90.00
_cell.angle_gamma   90.00
#
_symmetry.space_group_name_H-M   'P 1'
#
loop_
_entity.id
_entity.type
_entity.pdbx_description
1 polymer ?
#
loop_
_entity_poly.entity_id
_entity_poly.type
_entity_poly.pdbx_seq_one_letter_code
_entity_poly.pdbx_strand_id
1 'polypeptide(L)'
;MYLNALRIRLGLIAAGIIITAAYMLCGGSLLPGNEARILIEFGTDPDQFAGLDVEIDGAVVGKLERIGQATRTAFPVEPGTHQVRVVGPAFDSRPVPIEAPNPGLSTMVLLEYDGGYSASGRPGLVLH
;
A
#
# COMPACT_ATOMS: atom_id res chain seq x y z
N MET A 1 15.62 21.67 -16.42
CA MET A 1 14.19 21.81 -16.17
C MET A 1 13.47 20.49 -16.18
N TYR A 2 13.49 19.76 -17.27
CA TYR A 2 12.93 18.43 -17.35
C TYR A 2 13.53 17.48 -16.30
N LEU A 3 14.85 17.52 -16.13
CA LEU A 3 15.53 16.70 -15.14
C LEU A 3 15.10 17.02 -13.70
N ASN A 4 14.80 18.27 -13.41
CA ASN A 4 14.36 18.67 -12.08
C ASN A 4 12.95 18.17 -11.78
N ALA A 5 12.04 18.28 -12.76
CA ALA A 5 10.68 17.74 -12.62
C ALA A 5 10.69 16.22 -12.48
N LEU A 6 11.53 15.54 -13.26
CA LEU A 6 11.71 14.10 -13.18
C LEU A 6 12.31 13.70 -11.83
N ARG A 7 13.29 14.47 -11.35
CA ARG A 7 13.89 14.23 -10.03
C ARG A 7 12.87 14.38 -8.91
N ILE A 8 12.00 15.37 -8.99
CA ILE A 8 10.97 15.56 -7.98
C ILE A 8 10.00 14.39 -7.97
N ARG A 9 9.56 13.94 -9.13
CA ARG A 9 8.67 12.78 -9.23
C ARG A 9 9.34 11.49 -8.78
N LEU A 10 10.55 11.26 -9.24
CA LEU A 10 11.35 10.12 -8.81
C LEU A 10 11.69 10.22 -7.34
N GLY A 11 11.89 11.44 -6.82
CA GLY A 11 12.13 11.68 -5.42
C GLY A 11 10.98 11.27 -4.53
N LEU A 12 9.73 11.56 -4.91
CA LEU A 12 8.56 11.14 -4.16
C LEU A 12 8.37 9.63 -4.17
N ILE A 13 8.53 9.00 -5.33
CA ILE A 13 8.47 7.54 -5.45
C ILE A 13 9.67 6.91 -4.74
N ALA A 14 10.86 7.47 -4.94
CA ALA A 14 12.09 6.98 -4.34
C ALA A 14 12.08 7.15 -2.82
N ALA A 15 11.46 8.20 -2.27
CA ALA A 15 11.33 8.35 -0.83
C ALA A 15 10.57 7.18 -0.20
N GLY A 16 9.45 6.77 -0.81
CA GLY A 16 8.73 5.58 -0.37
C GLY A 16 9.54 4.30 -0.51
N ILE A 17 10.23 4.14 -1.63
CA ILE A 17 11.09 2.99 -1.89
C ILE A 17 12.31 2.99 -0.98
N ILE A 18 12.92 4.15 -0.76
CA ILE A 18 14.10 4.28 0.12
C ILE A 18 13.71 3.96 1.55
N ILE A 19 12.56 4.42 2.04
CA ILE A 19 12.07 4.07 3.36
C ILE A 19 11.91 2.55 3.47
N THR A 20 11.26 1.93 2.48
CA THR A 20 11.08 0.48 2.44
C THR A 20 12.42 -0.24 2.34
N ALA A 21 13.32 0.22 1.46
CA ALA A 21 14.64 -0.36 1.31
C ALA A 21 15.51 -0.16 2.55
N ALA A 22 15.41 1.00 3.21
CA ALA A 22 16.09 1.23 4.47
C ALA A 22 15.62 0.26 5.55
N TYR A 23 14.32 -0.01 5.62
CA TYR A 23 13.79 -1.05 6.50
C TYR A 23 14.29 -2.44 6.13
N MET A 24 14.49 -2.73 4.86
CA MET A 24 15.03 -4.02 4.42
C MET A 24 16.54 -4.13 4.62
N LEU A 25 17.30 -3.11 4.20
CA LEU A 25 18.76 -3.11 4.27
C LEU A 25 19.27 -2.90 5.69
N CYS A 26 18.64 -1.98 6.39
CA CYS A 26 18.92 -1.71 7.79
C CYS A 26 17.97 -2.46 8.71
N GLY A 27 17.11 -3.30 8.16
CA GLY A 27 16.06 -4.00 8.88
C GLY A 27 16.59 -4.84 10.03
N GLY A 28 17.79 -5.36 9.86
CA GLY A 28 18.48 -6.02 10.97
C GLY A 28 18.85 -5.08 12.11
N SER A 29 19.12 -3.81 11.78
CA SER A 29 19.47 -2.78 12.75
C SER A 29 18.28 -1.87 13.08
N LEU A 30 17.33 -1.75 12.18
CA LEU A 30 16.04 -1.18 12.49
C LEU A 30 15.27 -2.23 13.25
N LEU A 31 15.20 -2.04 14.52
CA LEU A 31 14.62 -2.98 15.46
C LEU A 31 13.26 -3.45 14.95
N PRO A 32 13.02 -4.77 14.87
CA PRO A 32 11.75 -5.32 14.38
C PRO A 32 10.52 -4.78 15.10
N GLY A 33 10.68 -4.26 16.31
CA GLY A 33 9.59 -3.66 17.07
C GLY A 33 9.28 -2.21 16.74
N ASN A 34 10.06 -1.55 15.88
CA ASN A 34 9.87 -0.14 15.57
C ASN A 34 9.00 0.12 14.35
N GLU A 35 8.71 -0.90 13.56
CA GLU A 35 7.80 -0.76 12.43
C GLU A 35 6.43 -1.32 12.76
N ALA A 36 5.42 -0.69 12.22
CA ALA A 36 4.07 -1.23 12.16
C ALA A 36 3.87 -1.87 10.79
N ARG A 37 2.76 -2.55 10.61
CA ARG A 37 2.41 -3.14 9.31
C ARG A 37 0.96 -2.88 8.99
N ILE A 38 0.72 -2.62 7.72
CA ILE A 38 -0.61 -2.62 7.15
C ILE A 38 -0.74 -3.90 6.33
N LEU A 39 -1.71 -4.72 6.69
CA LEU A 39 -1.96 -6.00 6.06
C LEU A 39 -3.25 -5.90 5.26
N ILE A 40 -3.15 -6.01 3.94
CA ILE A 40 -4.32 -5.90 3.06
C ILE A 40 -4.78 -7.31 2.69
N GLU A 41 -5.99 -7.64 3.10
CA GLU A 41 -6.66 -8.88 2.76
C GLU A 41 -7.54 -8.65 1.53
N PHE A 42 -7.31 -9.41 0.47
CA PHE A 42 -8.05 -9.27 -0.79
C PHE A 42 -8.73 -10.57 -1.22
N GLY A 43 -9.08 -11.40 -0.27
CA GLY A 43 -9.67 -12.71 -0.51
C GLY A 43 -11.09 -12.70 -1.07
N THR A 44 -11.76 -11.54 -1.11
CA THR A 44 -13.10 -11.41 -1.71
C THR A 44 -13.09 -11.74 -3.20
N ASP A 45 -12.07 -11.29 -3.91
CA ASP A 45 -11.88 -11.62 -5.34
C ASP A 45 -10.38 -11.64 -5.66
N PRO A 46 -9.68 -12.70 -5.22
CA PRO A 46 -8.22 -12.73 -5.31
C PRO A 46 -7.70 -12.70 -6.73
N ASP A 47 -8.44 -13.26 -7.69
CA ASP A 47 -7.99 -13.30 -9.08
C ASP A 47 -8.06 -11.92 -9.75
N GLN A 48 -9.00 -11.08 -9.33
CA GLN A 48 -9.16 -9.73 -9.87
C GLN A 48 -8.26 -8.73 -9.16
N PHE A 49 -8.05 -8.90 -7.86
CA PHE A 49 -7.31 -7.95 -7.06
C PHE A 49 -5.81 -8.20 -7.02
N ALA A 50 -5.37 -9.41 -7.30
CA ALA A 50 -3.94 -9.71 -7.39
C ALA A 50 -3.28 -8.87 -8.49
N GLY A 51 -2.15 -8.26 -8.17
CA GLY A 51 -1.40 -7.42 -9.09
C GLY A 51 -1.76 -5.94 -9.05
N LEU A 52 -2.78 -5.54 -8.28
CA LEU A 52 -3.08 -4.12 -8.10
C LEU A 52 -1.99 -3.42 -7.30
N ASP A 53 -1.71 -2.18 -7.67
CA ASP A 53 -0.72 -1.37 -6.98
C ASP A 53 -1.28 -0.86 -5.65
N VAL A 54 -0.44 -0.87 -4.63
CA VAL A 54 -0.76 -0.29 -3.33
C VAL A 54 0.03 0.99 -3.15
N GLU A 55 -0.68 2.07 -2.87
CA GLU A 55 -0.09 3.37 -2.55
C GLU A 55 -0.29 3.64 -1.07
N ILE A 56 0.78 4.04 -0.41
CA ILE A 56 0.74 4.51 0.97
C ILE A 56 1.35 5.91 0.98
N ASP A 57 0.58 6.86 1.50
CA ASP A 57 0.97 8.28 1.55
C ASP A 57 1.39 8.84 0.18
N GLY A 58 0.71 8.40 -0.86
CA GLY A 58 0.93 8.89 -2.22
C GLY A 58 2.05 8.19 -2.99
N ALA A 59 2.73 7.22 -2.39
CA ALA A 59 3.81 6.48 -3.04
C ALA A 59 3.41 5.02 -3.24
N VAL A 60 3.70 4.47 -4.41
CA VAL A 60 3.51 3.04 -4.69
C VAL A 60 4.54 2.26 -3.89
N VAL A 61 4.07 1.43 -2.97
CA VAL A 61 4.95 0.63 -2.09
C VAL A 61 5.04 -0.83 -2.52
N GLY A 62 4.16 -1.26 -3.40
CA GLY A 62 4.15 -2.63 -3.89
C GLY A 62 2.84 -2.99 -4.56
N LYS A 63 2.62 -4.27 -4.71
CA LYS A 63 1.42 -4.84 -5.32
C LYS A 63 0.79 -5.85 -4.39
N LEU A 64 -0.51 -6.06 -4.56
CA LEU A 64 -1.19 -7.18 -3.94
C LEU A 64 -0.69 -8.46 -4.60
N GLU A 65 -0.13 -9.36 -3.82
CA GLU A 65 0.44 -10.61 -4.31
C GLU A 65 -0.27 -11.81 -3.71
N ARG A 66 -0.71 -12.70 -4.57
CA ARG A 66 -1.24 -13.98 -4.14
C ARG A 66 -0.11 -15.00 -4.11
N ILE A 67 0.14 -15.56 -2.95
CA ILE A 67 1.17 -16.59 -2.75
C ILE A 67 0.48 -17.88 -2.32
N GLY A 68 0.34 -18.82 -3.26
CA GLY A 68 -0.42 -20.03 -3.02
C GLY A 68 -1.87 -19.74 -2.69
N GLN A 69 -2.32 -20.10 -1.49
CA GLN A 69 -3.66 -19.79 -0.99
C GLN A 69 -3.71 -18.46 -0.21
N ALA A 70 -2.57 -17.84 0.00
CA ALA A 70 -2.51 -16.61 0.77
C ALA A 70 -2.95 -15.41 -0.07
N THR A 71 -3.93 -14.67 0.45
CA THR A 71 -4.52 -13.49 -0.18
C THR A 71 -4.30 -12.26 0.67
N ARG A 72 -3.18 -12.19 1.39
CA ARG A 72 -2.79 -11.07 2.25
C ARG A 72 -1.44 -10.58 1.83
N THR A 73 -1.31 -9.27 1.76
CA THR A 73 -0.02 -8.64 1.52
C THR A 73 0.26 -7.63 2.62
N ALA A 74 1.42 -7.74 3.22
CA ALA A 74 1.84 -6.88 4.32
C ALA A 74 2.78 -5.80 3.83
N PHE A 75 2.60 -4.58 4.34
CA PHE A 75 3.46 -3.44 4.03
C PHE A 75 3.97 -2.84 5.33
N PRO A 76 5.29 -2.78 5.53
CA PRO A 76 5.85 -2.11 6.70
C PRO A 76 5.65 -0.60 6.59
N VAL A 77 5.25 0.01 7.68
CA VAL A 77 5.03 1.46 7.76
C VAL A 77 5.54 1.99 9.10
N GLU A 78 5.82 3.27 9.15
CA GLU A 78 6.06 3.92 10.42
C GLU A 78 4.78 3.92 11.26
N PRO A 79 4.88 3.81 12.59
CA PRO A 79 3.70 3.96 13.44
C PRO A 79 2.98 5.28 13.19
N GLY A 80 1.67 5.23 13.06
CA GLY A 80 0.86 6.41 12.82
C GLY A 80 -0.28 6.17 11.85
N THR A 81 -0.86 7.25 11.35
CA THR A 81 -1.93 7.22 10.38
C THR A 81 -1.36 7.38 8.98
N HIS A 82 -1.80 6.53 8.06
CA HIS A 82 -1.34 6.54 6.68
C HIS A 82 -2.54 6.55 5.73
N GLN A 83 -2.39 7.24 4.60
CA GLN A 83 -3.38 7.22 3.54
C GLN A 83 -3.10 6.04 2.62
N VAL A 84 -4.01 5.10 2.57
CA VAL A 84 -3.85 3.85 1.79
C VAL A 84 -4.82 3.86 0.62
N ARG A 85 -4.31 3.51 -0.54
CA ARG A 85 -5.08 3.45 -1.78
C ARG A 85 -4.63 2.24 -2.60
N VAL A 86 -5.58 1.61 -3.28
CA VAL A 86 -5.31 0.50 -4.21
C VAL A 86 -5.75 0.90 -5.60
N VAL A 87 -4.86 0.73 -6.56
CA VAL A 87 -5.05 1.21 -7.94
C VAL A 87 -4.62 0.16 -8.95
N GLY A 88 -5.37 0.03 -10.00
CA GLY A 88 -5.01 -0.80 -11.15
C GLY A 88 -5.64 -0.26 -12.43
N PRO A 89 -5.37 -0.91 -13.58
CA PRO A 89 -5.92 -0.46 -14.85
C PRO A 89 -7.45 -0.57 -14.92
N ALA A 90 -8.06 -1.47 -14.14
CA ALA A 90 -9.49 -1.71 -14.14
C ALA A 90 -10.18 -1.27 -12.86
N PHE A 91 -9.44 -0.96 -11.81
CA PHE A 91 -9.99 -0.66 -10.49
C PHE A 91 -9.26 0.51 -9.84
N ASP A 92 -9.98 1.21 -8.98
CA ASP A 92 -9.44 2.35 -8.26
C ASP A 92 -10.16 2.48 -6.91
N SER A 93 -9.42 2.74 -5.86
CA SER A 93 -10.00 3.04 -4.56
C SER A 93 -9.74 4.50 -4.18
N ARG A 94 -10.54 5.02 -3.26
CA ARG A 94 -10.23 6.30 -2.62
C ARG A 94 -9.12 6.11 -1.61
N PRO A 95 -8.28 7.13 -1.37
CA PRO A 95 -7.40 7.11 -0.23
C PRO A 95 -8.21 7.01 1.05
N VAL A 96 -7.83 6.07 1.92
CA VAL A 96 -8.49 5.84 3.20
C VAL A 96 -7.45 5.97 4.31
N PRO A 97 -7.73 6.74 5.37
CA PRO A 97 -6.83 6.81 6.50
C PRO A 97 -6.87 5.52 7.29
N ILE A 98 -5.70 4.91 7.45
CA ILE A 98 -5.53 3.68 8.22
C ILE A 98 -4.57 3.95 9.35
N GLU A 99 -4.98 3.64 10.56
CA GLU A 99 -4.13 3.79 11.74
C GLU A 99 -3.32 2.52 11.98
N ALA A 100 -2.03 2.68 12.07
CA ALA A 100 -1.10 1.62 12.45
C ALA A 100 -0.27 2.10 13.65
N PRO A 101 -0.90 2.27 14.82
CA PRO A 101 -0.28 3.01 15.91
C PRO A 101 0.78 2.21 16.68
N ASN A 102 0.73 0.89 16.62
CA ASN A 102 1.53 0.05 17.50
C ASN A 102 2.69 -0.60 16.77
N PRO A 103 3.94 -0.27 17.12
CA PRO A 103 5.10 -0.98 16.58
C PRO A 103 4.99 -2.49 16.83
N GLY A 104 5.44 -3.26 15.87
CA GLY A 104 5.42 -4.71 15.95
C GLY A 104 4.06 -5.37 15.67
N LEU A 105 3.01 -4.60 15.52
CA LEU A 105 1.67 -5.11 15.25
C LEU A 105 1.23 -4.81 13.81
N SER A 106 0.31 -5.62 13.33
CA SER A 106 -0.30 -5.44 12.01
C SER A 106 -1.71 -4.92 12.15
N THR A 107 -2.06 -3.95 11.32
CA THR A 107 -3.44 -3.49 11.16
C THR A 107 -3.99 -4.14 9.90
N MET A 108 -5.04 -4.94 10.05
CA MET A 108 -5.67 -5.60 8.92
C MET A 108 -6.68 -4.68 8.24
N VAL A 109 -6.62 -4.65 6.94
CA VAL A 109 -7.53 -3.88 6.10
C VAL A 109 -8.12 -4.84 5.07
N LEU A 110 -9.42 -4.80 4.90
CA LEU A 110 -10.13 -5.62 3.94
C LEU A 110 -10.42 -4.83 2.67
N LEU A 111 -10.06 -5.39 1.52
CA LEU A 111 -10.34 -4.82 0.21
C LEU A 111 -11.57 -5.48 -0.40
N GLU A 112 -12.56 -4.68 -0.77
CA GLU A 112 -13.81 -5.14 -1.37
C GLU A 112 -14.26 -4.22 -2.50
N TYR A 113 -15.22 -4.67 -3.29
CA TYR A 113 -15.90 -3.82 -4.27
C TYR A 113 -16.79 -2.81 -3.55
N ASP A 114 -16.73 -1.57 -4.05
CA ASP A 114 -17.55 -0.48 -3.51
C ASP A 114 -18.98 -0.48 -4.08
N GLY A 115 -19.20 -1.13 -5.21
CA GLY A 115 -20.48 -1.09 -5.90
C GLY A 115 -20.72 0.17 -6.70
N GLY A 116 -19.75 1.08 -6.74
CA GLY A 116 -19.79 2.33 -7.50
C GLY A 116 -18.60 2.49 -8.41
N TYR A 117 -18.40 3.72 -8.90
CA TYR A 117 -17.27 4.05 -9.75
C TYR A 117 -16.43 5.14 -9.09
N SER A 118 -15.12 5.07 -9.30
CA SER A 118 -14.21 6.12 -8.88
C SER A 118 -14.39 7.38 -9.76
N ALA A 119 -13.73 8.47 -9.39
CA ALA A 119 -13.69 9.69 -10.19
C ALA A 119 -13.13 9.47 -11.59
N SER A 120 -12.33 8.46 -11.79
CA SER A 120 -11.77 8.06 -13.09
C SER A 120 -12.74 7.26 -13.96
N GLY A 121 -13.94 6.93 -13.46
CA GLY A 121 -14.93 6.11 -14.16
C GLY A 121 -14.66 4.61 -14.10
N ARG A 122 -13.66 4.18 -13.35
CA ARG A 122 -13.37 2.76 -13.13
C ARG A 122 -14.16 2.22 -11.94
N PRO A 123 -14.46 0.91 -11.91
CA PRO A 123 -15.10 0.32 -10.75
C PRO A 123 -14.35 0.66 -9.46
N GLY A 124 -15.11 1.07 -8.45
CA GLY A 124 -14.56 1.47 -7.17
C GLY A 124 -14.23 0.30 -6.28
N LEU A 125 -13.20 0.51 -5.47
CA LEU A 125 -12.81 -0.39 -4.39
C LEU A 125 -12.92 0.37 -3.08
N VAL A 126 -13.16 -0.36 -2.00
CA VAL A 126 -13.22 0.20 -0.65
C VAL A 126 -12.30 -0.59 0.27
N LEU A 127 -11.61 0.14 1.13
CA LEU A 127 -10.77 -0.41 2.19
C LEU A 127 -11.47 -0.18 3.53
N HIS A 128 -11.56 -1.23 4.33
CA HIS A 128 -12.21 -1.18 5.66
C HIS A 128 -11.22 -1.41 6.78
#